data_a0568596f75dfbc60c8f3024961f1bb4
#
_entry.id   a0568596f75dfbc60c8f3024961f1bb4
#
_cell.length_a   1.000
_cell.length_b   1.000
_cell.length_c   1.000
_cell.angle_alpha   90.00
_cell.angle_beta   90.00
_cell.angle_gamma   90.00
#
_symmetry.space_group_name_H-M   'P 1'
#
loop_
_entity.id
_entity.type
_entity.pdbx_description
1 polymer ?
#
loop_
_entity_poly.entity_id
_entity_poly.type
_entity_poly.pdbx_seq_one_letter_code
_entity_poly.pdbx_strand_id
1 'polypeptide(L)'
;MLHVVLVEPEIPQNCGNISRTCAATGASLHLVRPLGFDISQDAIRRNMKRCGLDYWHLVEVFDYENLEDLFRRHPEAARDLWLATTKAPRPYTEARFSADSWLFFGKETAGLPLPFRERFRDRCVRLPMVAEARSLNLSNSVAVLVYEALRQTGFPGLLDRGEMA
;
A
#
# COMPACT_ATOMS: atom_id res chain seq x y z
N MET A 1 6.84 9.92 6.85
CA MET A 1 6.57 8.43 6.92
C MET A 1 5.65 8.08 5.77
N LEU A 2 5.98 7.07 4.95
CA LEU A 2 5.09 6.61 3.87
C LEU A 2 3.81 5.97 4.43
N HIS A 3 2.70 6.16 3.74
CA HIS A 3 1.39 5.62 4.09
C HIS A 3 0.90 4.67 3.00
N VAL A 4 0.75 3.39 3.32
CA VAL A 4 0.20 2.38 2.42
C VAL A 4 -1.28 2.22 2.70
N VAL A 5 -2.14 2.51 1.72
CA VAL A 5 -3.60 2.45 1.84
C VAL A 5 -4.14 1.32 0.97
N LEU A 6 -4.80 0.35 1.59
CA LEU A 6 -5.50 -0.73 0.90
C LEU A 6 -6.99 -0.45 0.92
N VAL A 7 -7.59 -0.26 -0.25
CA VAL A 7 -9.03 0.01 -0.41
C VAL A 7 -9.74 -1.30 -0.70
N GLU A 8 -10.56 -1.75 0.24
CA GLU A 8 -11.36 -2.98 0.18
C GLU A 8 -10.52 -4.25 -0.11
N PRO A 9 -9.39 -4.48 0.58
CA PRO A 9 -8.56 -5.67 0.32
C PRO A 9 -9.32 -6.96 0.60
N GLU A 10 -9.15 -7.96 -0.27
CA GLU A 10 -9.92 -9.20 -0.25
C GLU A 10 -9.13 -10.40 0.30
N ILE A 11 -7.81 -10.42 0.08
CA ILE A 11 -6.96 -11.60 0.34
C ILE A 11 -6.07 -11.36 1.57
N PRO A 12 -6.31 -12.08 2.69
CA PRO A 12 -5.57 -11.88 3.94
C PRO A 12 -4.07 -12.13 3.81
N GLN A 13 -3.63 -13.06 2.93
CA GLN A 13 -2.20 -13.31 2.69
C GLN A 13 -1.49 -12.09 2.08
N ASN A 14 -2.15 -11.37 1.18
CA ASN A 14 -1.60 -10.13 0.62
C ASN A 14 -1.43 -9.09 1.70
N CYS A 15 -2.45 -8.89 2.54
CA CYS A 15 -2.40 -7.96 3.66
C CYS A 15 -1.26 -8.31 4.63
N GLY A 16 -1.06 -9.60 4.90
CA GLY A 16 0.04 -10.10 5.71
C GLY A 16 1.43 -9.77 5.11
N ASN A 17 1.63 -10.03 3.82
CA ASN A 17 2.88 -9.68 3.14
C ASN A 17 3.12 -8.16 3.09
N ILE A 18 2.06 -7.38 2.89
CA ILE A 18 2.13 -5.91 2.88
C ILE A 18 2.49 -5.38 4.27
N SER A 19 1.92 -5.94 5.34
CA SER A 19 2.27 -5.53 6.71
C SER A 19 3.74 -5.79 7.01
N ARG A 20 4.31 -6.89 6.49
CA ARG A 20 5.76 -7.16 6.60
C ARG A 20 6.59 -6.12 5.84
N THR A 21 6.16 -5.72 4.65
CA THR A 21 6.82 -4.63 3.90
C THR A 21 6.76 -3.33 4.70
N CYS A 22 5.60 -2.98 5.27
CA CYS A 22 5.44 -1.80 6.12
C CYS A 22 6.35 -1.86 7.35
N ALA A 23 6.40 -3.01 8.06
CA ALA A 23 7.30 -3.21 9.19
C ALA A 23 8.78 -3.01 8.82
N ALA A 24 9.20 -3.56 7.68
CA ALA A 24 10.59 -3.47 7.22
C ALA A 24 10.99 -2.07 6.75
N THR A 25 10.03 -1.22 6.41
CA THR A 25 10.28 0.10 5.82
C THR A 25 9.85 1.28 6.71
N GLY A 26 9.24 1.00 7.86
CA GLY A 26 8.66 2.02 8.73
C GLY A 26 7.44 2.73 8.15
N ALA A 27 6.80 2.16 7.12
CA ALA A 27 5.55 2.69 6.57
C ALA A 27 4.35 2.31 7.45
N SER A 28 3.33 3.17 7.52
CA SER A 28 2.05 2.84 8.14
C SER A 28 1.13 2.11 7.18
N LEU A 29 0.23 1.28 7.71
CA LEU A 29 -0.76 0.52 6.95
C LEU A 29 -2.17 1.02 7.27
N HIS A 30 -2.91 1.42 6.25
CA HIS A 30 -4.27 1.93 6.33
C HIS A 30 -5.22 1.00 5.57
N LEU A 31 -6.25 0.49 6.25
CA LEU A 31 -7.24 -0.43 5.70
C LEU A 31 -8.58 0.27 5.56
N VAL A 32 -9.10 0.36 4.35
CA VAL A 32 -10.42 0.95 4.07
C VAL A 32 -11.42 -0.16 3.80
N ARG A 33 -12.49 -0.19 4.57
CA ARG A 33 -13.56 -1.20 4.50
C ARG A 33 -14.42 -1.07 3.23
N PRO A 34 -15.13 -2.16 2.81
CA PRO A 34 -15.19 -3.48 3.45
C PRO A 34 -13.91 -4.29 3.25
N LEU A 35 -13.60 -5.15 4.23
CA LEU A 35 -12.47 -6.08 4.14
C LEU A 35 -12.98 -7.49 3.84
N GLY A 36 -12.30 -8.22 2.97
CA GLY A 36 -12.61 -9.62 2.68
C GLY A 36 -12.22 -10.59 3.79
N PHE A 37 -11.73 -10.09 4.95
CA PHE A 37 -11.26 -10.89 6.07
C PHE A 37 -11.43 -10.15 7.41
N ASP A 38 -11.37 -10.92 8.49
CA ASP A 38 -11.46 -10.39 9.85
C ASP A 38 -10.09 -9.86 10.33
N ILE A 39 -10.07 -8.63 10.83
CA ILE A 39 -8.90 -7.96 11.45
C ILE A 39 -8.99 -7.89 12.97
N SER A 40 -9.89 -8.64 13.61
CA SER A 40 -9.90 -8.76 15.07
C SER A 40 -8.54 -9.27 15.57
N GLN A 41 -8.17 -8.89 16.81
CA GLN A 41 -6.89 -9.31 17.40
C GLN A 41 -6.69 -10.83 17.34
N ASP A 42 -7.75 -11.60 17.50
CA ASP A 42 -7.70 -13.07 17.46
C ASP A 42 -7.55 -13.60 16.03
N ALA A 43 -8.21 -12.99 15.04
CA ALA A 43 -8.05 -13.36 13.63
C ALA A 43 -6.67 -12.99 13.11
N ILE A 44 -6.17 -11.81 13.47
CA ILE A 44 -4.80 -11.38 13.21
C ILE A 44 -3.83 -12.40 13.77
N ARG A 45 -3.89 -12.74 15.06
CA ARG A 45 -2.99 -13.72 15.70
C ARG A 45 -3.03 -15.08 15.02
N ARG A 46 -4.22 -15.59 14.63
CA ARG A 46 -4.35 -16.88 13.96
C ARG A 46 -3.76 -16.88 12.55
N ASN A 47 -4.04 -15.85 11.78
CA ASN A 47 -3.59 -15.74 10.39
C ASN A 47 -2.09 -15.43 10.32
N MET A 48 -1.57 -14.67 11.24
CA MET A 48 -0.16 -14.29 11.31
C MET A 48 0.75 -15.46 11.70
N LYS A 49 0.35 -16.30 12.67
CA LYS A 49 1.08 -17.53 12.96
C LYS A 49 1.20 -18.46 11.74
N ARG A 50 0.17 -18.50 10.87
CA ARG A 50 0.18 -19.27 9.62
C ARG A 50 1.09 -18.69 8.54
N CYS A 51 1.28 -17.35 8.54
CA CYS A 51 2.10 -16.65 7.53
C CYS A 51 3.51 -16.32 8.03
N GLY A 52 3.91 -16.76 9.24
CA GLY A 52 5.24 -16.48 9.82
C GLY A 52 5.47 -15.00 10.11
N LEU A 53 4.41 -14.23 10.46
CA LEU A 53 4.45 -12.79 10.60
C LEU A 53 4.59 -12.36 12.07
N ASP A 54 5.80 -12.43 12.60
CA ASP A 54 6.12 -11.91 13.94
C ASP A 54 6.24 -10.37 13.96
N TYR A 55 6.05 -9.69 12.82
CA TYR A 55 6.34 -8.25 12.64
C TYR A 55 5.14 -7.32 12.80
N TRP A 56 3.92 -7.83 13.02
CA TRP A 56 2.72 -6.98 13.11
C TRP A 56 2.79 -5.93 14.23
N HIS A 57 3.45 -6.25 15.32
CA HIS A 57 3.65 -5.33 16.42
C HIS A 57 4.56 -4.13 16.07
N LEU A 58 5.27 -4.19 14.94
CA LEU A 58 6.14 -3.13 14.43
C LEU A 58 5.42 -2.21 13.43
N VAL A 59 4.16 -2.48 13.08
CA VAL A 59 3.41 -1.72 12.08
C VAL A 59 2.30 -0.94 12.75
N GLU A 60 2.22 0.35 12.47
CA GLU A 60 1.03 1.13 12.79
C GLU A 60 -0.07 0.81 11.79
N VAL A 61 -1.17 0.22 12.29
CA VAL A 61 -2.31 -0.18 11.45
C VAL A 61 -3.53 0.62 11.84
N PHE A 62 -4.13 1.27 10.84
CA PHE A 62 -5.36 2.05 10.97
C PHE A 62 -6.45 1.43 10.13
N ASP A 63 -7.72 1.48 10.58
CA ASP A 63 -8.85 1.08 9.78
C ASP A 63 -9.93 2.18 9.69
N TYR A 64 -10.65 2.18 8.57
CA TYR A 64 -11.60 3.22 8.20
C TYR A 64 -12.86 2.58 7.62
N GLU A 65 -14.03 3.17 7.93
CA GLU A 65 -15.31 2.68 7.41
C GLU A 65 -15.41 2.82 5.88
N ASN A 66 -14.78 3.87 5.31
CA ASN A 66 -14.75 4.16 3.88
C ASN A 66 -13.68 5.21 3.58
N LEU A 67 -13.53 5.58 2.29
CA LEU A 67 -12.58 6.61 1.85
C LEU A 67 -12.89 7.99 2.45
N GLU A 68 -14.17 8.35 2.63
CA GLU A 68 -14.57 9.62 3.24
C GLU A 68 -14.11 9.71 4.69
N ASP A 69 -14.22 8.62 5.46
CA ASP A 69 -13.73 8.54 6.83
C ASP A 69 -12.21 8.71 6.88
N LEU A 70 -11.46 8.09 5.95
CA LEU A 70 -10.02 8.26 5.83
C LEU A 70 -9.66 9.74 5.59
N PHE A 71 -10.25 10.38 4.58
CA PHE A 71 -9.93 11.77 4.25
C PHE A 71 -10.43 12.77 5.31
N ARG A 72 -11.48 12.43 6.05
CA ARG A 72 -11.93 13.24 7.19
C ARG A 72 -10.92 13.21 8.33
N ARG A 73 -10.33 12.03 8.60
CA ARG A 73 -9.34 11.84 9.67
C ARG A 73 -7.93 12.28 9.24
N HIS A 74 -7.64 12.21 7.94
CA HIS A 74 -6.36 12.55 7.32
C HIS A 74 -6.56 13.45 6.09
N PRO A 75 -6.94 14.72 6.27
CA PRO A 75 -7.14 15.65 5.15
C PRO A 75 -5.85 15.94 4.38
N GLU A 76 -4.69 15.75 5.01
CA GLU A 76 -3.37 15.85 4.38
C GLU A 76 -3.15 14.80 3.29
N ALA A 77 -3.78 13.63 3.40
CA ALA A 77 -3.66 12.55 2.40
C ALA A 77 -4.02 13.03 0.98
N ALA A 78 -4.98 13.96 0.85
CA ALA A 78 -5.39 14.48 -0.45
C ALA A 78 -4.33 15.36 -1.14
N ARG A 79 -3.32 15.83 -0.41
CA ARG A 79 -2.27 16.72 -0.93
C ARG A 79 -1.15 15.98 -1.63
N ASP A 80 -0.80 14.80 -1.12
CA ASP A 80 0.30 13.99 -1.66
C ASP A 80 -0.07 12.50 -1.71
N LEU A 81 -1.05 12.19 -2.53
CA LEU A 81 -1.48 10.82 -2.78
C LEU A 81 -1.10 10.35 -4.18
N TRP A 82 -0.91 9.02 -4.31
CA TRP A 82 -0.69 8.33 -5.57
C TRP A 82 -1.53 7.07 -5.63
N LEU A 83 -2.18 6.83 -6.76
CA LEU A 83 -3.10 5.71 -6.99
C LEU A 83 -2.44 4.68 -7.92
N ALA A 84 -2.14 3.50 -7.40
CA ALA A 84 -1.65 2.39 -8.20
C ALA A 84 -2.80 1.73 -8.94
N THR A 85 -2.80 1.81 -10.26
CA THR A 85 -3.82 1.18 -11.11
C THR A 85 -3.27 0.81 -12.48
N THR A 86 -3.68 -0.35 -12.99
CA THR A 86 -3.33 -0.79 -14.35
C THR A 86 -3.92 0.09 -15.46
N LYS A 87 -4.86 0.99 -15.10
CA LYS A 87 -5.53 1.92 -16.01
C LYS A 87 -4.85 3.29 -16.09
N ALA A 88 -3.76 3.51 -15.37
CA ALA A 88 -3.03 4.77 -15.40
C ALA A 88 -2.32 5.00 -16.74
N PRO A 89 -2.24 6.26 -17.20
CA PRO A 89 -1.56 6.58 -18.47
C PRO A 89 -0.03 6.61 -18.35
N ARG A 90 0.51 6.76 -17.12
CA ARG A 90 1.95 6.92 -16.89
C ARG A 90 2.52 5.83 -15.99
N PRO A 91 3.80 5.46 -16.16
CA PRO A 91 4.48 4.54 -15.25
C PRO A 91 4.75 5.21 -13.90
N TYR A 92 4.90 4.40 -12.86
CA TYR A 92 5.19 4.86 -11.50
C TYR A 92 6.53 5.63 -11.38
N THR A 93 7.45 5.37 -12.28
CA THR A 93 8.78 6.03 -12.32
C THR A 93 8.71 7.52 -12.69
N GLU A 94 7.60 7.98 -13.24
CA GLU A 94 7.35 9.40 -13.52
C GLU A 94 6.70 10.15 -12.34
N ALA A 95 6.28 9.42 -11.31
CA ALA A 95 5.77 10.03 -10.09
C ALA A 95 6.91 10.62 -9.26
N ARG A 96 6.60 11.70 -8.55
CA ARG A 96 7.52 12.29 -7.57
C ARG A 96 6.96 12.05 -6.18
N PHE A 97 7.53 11.06 -5.51
CA PHE A 97 7.15 10.70 -4.15
C PHE A 97 7.89 11.56 -3.13
N SER A 98 7.22 11.90 -2.04
CA SER A 98 7.84 12.46 -0.83
C SER A 98 7.98 11.39 0.26
N ALA A 99 8.61 11.75 1.35
CA ALA A 99 8.72 10.85 2.52
C ALA A 99 7.37 10.60 3.22
N ASP A 100 6.35 11.42 2.94
CA ASP A 100 5.02 11.37 3.54
C ASP A 100 3.92 11.08 2.50
N SER A 101 4.29 10.51 1.35
CA SER A 101 3.32 10.17 0.30
C SER A 101 2.35 9.07 0.73
N TRP A 102 1.09 9.21 0.33
CA TRP A 102 0.01 8.25 0.51
C TRP A 102 -0.17 7.40 -0.73
N LEU A 103 0.13 6.10 -0.64
CA LEU A 103 0.11 5.16 -1.75
C LEU A 103 -1.15 4.29 -1.68
N PHE A 104 -2.09 4.53 -2.59
CA PHE A 104 -3.40 3.85 -2.62
C PHE A 104 -3.40 2.68 -3.57
N PHE A 105 -3.88 1.54 -3.08
CA PHE A 105 -4.03 0.29 -3.83
C PHE A 105 -5.46 -0.21 -3.68
N GLY A 106 -6.06 -0.69 -4.75
CA GLY A 106 -7.41 -1.24 -4.75
C GLY A 106 -7.45 -2.73 -4.47
N LYS A 107 -8.67 -3.26 -4.36
CA LYS A 107 -8.90 -4.69 -4.17
C LYS A 107 -8.40 -5.52 -5.35
N GLU A 108 -8.10 -6.78 -5.08
CA GLU A 108 -7.44 -7.68 -6.01
C GLU A 108 -8.29 -7.94 -7.26
N THR A 109 -9.60 -8.02 -7.13
CA THR A 109 -10.51 -8.36 -8.24
C THR A 109 -10.86 -7.19 -9.15
N ALA A 110 -11.00 -5.96 -8.61
CA ALA A 110 -11.53 -4.82 -9.35
C ALA A 110 -10.65 -3.56 -9.31
N GLY A 111 -9.60 -3.54 -8.48
CA GLY A 111 -8.77 -2.37 -8.28
C GLY A 111 -9.47 -1.24 -7.52
N LEU A 112 -9.00 -0.02 -7.70
CA LEU A 112 -9.56 1.18 -7.08
C LEU A 112 -10.90 1.57 -7.73
N PRO A 113 -11.87 2.10 -6.95
CA PRO A 113 -13.15 2.58 -7.47
C PRO A 113 -12.98 3.61 -8.59
N LEU A 114 -13.81 3.51 -9.64
CA LEU A 114 -13.73 4.41 -10.80
C LEU A 114 -13.86 5.90 -10.42
N PRO A 115 -14.84 6.33 -9.60
CA PRO A 115 -14.97 7.74 -9.22
C PRO A 115 -13.72 8.27 -8.48
N PHE A 116 -13.08 7.42 -7.68
CA PHE A 116 -11.85 7.78 -6.96
C PHE A 116 -10.67 7.98 -7.92
N ARG A 117 -10.50 7.08 -8.91
CA ARG A 117 -9.48 7.22 -9.95
C ARG A 117 -9.71 8.43 -10.85
N GLU A 118 -10.95 8.75 -11.19
CA GLU A 118 -11.30 9.93 -11.99
C GLU A 118 -11.00 11.23 -11.26
N ARG A 119 -11.37 11.31 -9.97
CA ARG A 119 -11.09 12.47 -9.11
C ARG A 119 -9.60 12.78 -9.02
N PHE A 120 -8.74 11.77 -9.00
CA PHE A 120 -7.29 11.92 -8.88
C PHE A 120 -6.52 11.39 -10.09
N ARG A 121 -7.08 11.58 -11.28
CA ARG A 121 -6.55 11.03 -12.54
C ARG A 121 -5.07 11.36 -12.76
N ASP A 122 -4.64 12.57 -12.45
CA ASP A 122 -3.26 13.02 -12.61
C ASP A 122 -2.29 12.44 -11.56
N ARG A 123 -2.83 11.73 -10.59
CA ARG A 123 -2.10 11.02 -9.54
C ARG A 123 -2.14 9.50 -9.72
N CYS A 124 -2.71 9.02 -10.82
CA CYS A 124 -2.71 7.60 -11.16
C CYS A 124 -1.37 7.20 -11.80
N VAL A 125 -0.82 6.09 -11.34
CA VAL A 125 0.42 5.48 -11.84
C VAL A 125 0.24 3.98 -12.05
N ARG A 126 1.00 3.40 -12.97
CA ARG A 126 1.00 1.97 -13.25
C ARG A 126 2.39 1.36 -13.11
N LEU A 127 2.44 0.10 -12.76
CA LEU A 127 3.63 -0.72 -12.97
C LEU A 127 3.61 -1.22 -14.42
N PRO A 128 4.69 -1.01 -15.20
CA PRO A 128 4.80 -1.58 -16.54
C PRO A 128 4.74 -3.11 -16.51
N MET A 129 4.00 -3.69 -17.43
CA MET A 129 3.85 -5.14 -17.59
C MET A 129 3.75 -5.47 -19.08
N VAL A 130 4.02 -6.70 -19.44
CA VAL A 130 3.75 -7.22 -20.78
C VAL A 130 2.25 -7.12 -21.11
N ALA A 131 1.90 -7.03 -22.40
CA ALA A 131 0.52 -6.76 -22.83
C ALA A 131 -0.48 -7.83 -22.36
N GLU A 132 -0.03 -9.08 -22.27
CA GLU A 132 -0.84 -10.24 -21.87
C GLU A 132 -1.10 -10.31 -20.37
N ALA A 133 -0.28 -9.62 -19.55
CA ALA A 133 -0.44 -9.60 -18.09
C ALA A 133 -1.60 -8.67 -17.70
N ARG A 134 -2.53 -9.19 -16.89
CA ARG A 134 -3.70 -8.42 -16.40
C ARG A 134 -3.34 -7.54 -15.22
N SER A 135 -2.58 -8.08 -14.28
CA SER A 135 -2.17 -7.39 -13.05
C SER A 135 -0.98 -8.12 -12.42
N LEU A 136 -0.23 -7.40 -11.61
CA LEU A 136 0.74 -7.96 -10.69
C LEU A 136 0.03 -8.27 -9.35
N ASN A 137 0.55 -9.23 -8.59
CA ASN A 137 0.07 -9.47 -7.22
C ASN A 137 0.11 -8.19 -6.39
N LEU A 138 -0.93 -7.98 -5.56
CA LEU A 138 -1.10 -6.76 -4.79
C LEU A 138 0.10 -6.48 -3.88
N SER A 139 0.59 -7.48 -3.13
CA SER A 139 1.71 -7.28 -2.22
C SER A 139 3.02 -6.97 -2.94
N ASN A 140 3.23 -7.53 -4.13
CA ASN A 140 4.37 -7.20 -4.98
C ASN A 140 4.27 -5.75 -5.50
N SER A 141 3.08 -5.33 -5.93
CA SER A 141 2.84 -3.96 -6.37
C SER A 141 3.13 -2.94 -5.27
N VAL A 142 2.70 -3.23 -4.04
CA VAL A 142 2.99 -2.40 -2.86
C VAL A 142 4.48 -2.31 -2.63
N ALA A 143 5.19 -3.45 -2.61
CA ALA A 143 6.63 -3.47 -2.37
C ALA A 143 7.39 -2.63 -3.41
N VAL A 144 7.06 -2.76 -4.70
CA VAL A 144 7.69 -1.98 -5.77
C VAL A 144 7.50 -0.48 -5.56
N LEU A 145 6.26 -0.01 -5.30
CA LEU A 145 6.00 1.41 -5.11
C LEU A 145 6.62 1.97 -3.83
N VAL A 146 6.55 1.23 -2.73
CA VAL A 146 7.16 1.64 -1.45
C VAL A 146 8.67 1.81 -1.61
N TYR A 147 9.37 0.84 -2.20
CA TYR A 147 10.80 0.92 -2.39
C TYR A 147 11.20 1.97 -3.43
N GLU A 148 10.39 2.25 -4.46
CA GLU A 148 10.65 3.37 -5.36
C GLU A 148 10.49 4.72 -4.64
N ALA A 149 9.47 4.90 -3.82
CA ALA A 149 9.30 6.11 -3.02
C ALA A 149 10.48 6.31 -2.04
N LEU A 150 10.92 5.24 -1.38
CA LEU A 150 12.09 5.26 -0.52
C LEU A 150 13.38 5.57 -1.28
N ARG A 151 13.56 5.00 -2.47
CA ARG A 151 14.70 5.30 -3.33
C ARG A 151 14.76 6.78 -3.70
N GLN A 152 13.63 7.39 -4.05
CA GLN A 152 13.56 8.81 -4.38
C GLN A 152 13.89 9.72 -3.20
N THR A 153 13.61 9.27 -1.98
CA THR A 153 13.84 10.03 -0.74
C THR A 153 15.13 9.65 -0.01
N GLY A 154 15.95 8.74 -0.57
CA GLY A 154 17.24 8.36 -0.01
C GLY A 154 17.16 7.42 1.19
N PHE A 155 16.13 6.57 1.29
CA PHE A 155 15.93 5.56 2.34
C PHE A 155 16.03 6.10 3.78
N PRO A 156 15.26 7.15 4.14
CA PRO A 156 15.41 7.81 5.43
C PRO A 156 15.14 6.84 6.58
N GLY A 157 16.11 6.73 7.51
CA GLY A 157 16.00 5.88 8.69
C GLY A 157 16.18 4.39 8.45
N LEU A 158 16.49 3.97 7.21
CA LEU A 158 16.75 2.58 6.90
C LEU A 158 18.26 2.28 6.85
N LEU A 159 18.61 1.05 7.20
CA LEU A 159 19.97 0.54 7.04
C LEU A 159 20.17 0.14 5.56
N ASP A 160 20.86 0.97 4.79
CA ASP A 160 21.06 0.79 3.34
C ASP A 160 22.32 0.00 2.96
N ARG A 161 23.21 -0.25 3.93
CA ARG A 161 24.44 -1.03 3.77
C ARG A 161 24.55 -2.09 4.83
N GLY A 162 25.00 -3.28 4.43
CA GLY A 162 25.31 -4.40 5.32
C GLY A 162 26.80 -4.66 5.38
N GLU A 163 27.24 -5.35 6.43
CA GLU A 163 28.59 -5.94 6.50
C GLU A 163 28.51 -7.39 6.00
N MET A 164 29.37 -7.74 5.05
CA MET A 164 29.58 -9.14 4.64
C MET A 164 30.53 -9.78 5.62
N ALA A 165 30.00 -10.65 6.49
CA ALA A 165 30.79 -11.45 7.42
C ALA A 165 31.46 -12.64 6.72
#